data_6274a226d0d3dd2eafee0730cf1accff
#
_entry.id   6274a226d0d3dd2eafee0730cf1accff
#
_cell.length_a   1.000
_cell.length_b   1.000
_cell.length_c   1.000
_cell.angle_alpha   90.00
_cell.angle_beta   90.00
_cell.angle_gamma   90.00
#
_symmetry.space_group_name_H-M   'P 1'
#
loop_
_entity.id
_entity.type
_entity.pdbx_description
1 polymer ?
#
loop_
_entity_poly.entity_id
_entity_poly.type
_entity_poly.pdbx_seq_one_letter_code
_entity_poly.pdbx_strand_id
1 'polypeptide(L)'
;SDLEFMSLLTMSAQLAEGFLITVEIFVLTLLFSLPLGLIVAFGRMSGCKVIRIISKIYISIMRGTPLMLQIIVVYFAPFYVFRMQVGTGYRFPAVILAFVINYAAYFAEIYRAGIESIPVGQYEAAEVLGYSKAQTFVKIILPQVVKRVLPPVTNETITLVKDTSMAFTISIAEMFTVAKQIGAAQTSVLPLLAAGVFYYIFNLVVASFMEYLEKKTSYYR
;
A
#
# COMPACT_ATOMS: atom_id res chain seq x y z
N SER A 1 -28.61 -28.36 9.73
CA SER A 1 -28.15 -29.63 10.35
C SER A 1 -26.74 -29.49 10.85
N ASP A 2 -26.29 -30.38 11.73
CA ASP A 2 -24.91 -30.34 12.30
C ASP A 2 -23.83 -30.42 11.22
N LEU A 3 -24.09 -31.08 10.10
CA LEU A 3 -23.19 -31.17 8.95
C LEU A 3 -23.03 -29.80 8.23
N GLU A 4 -24.08 -29.05 8.10
CA GLU A 4 -24.01 -27.69 7.51
C GLU A 4 -23.28 -26.73 8.43
N PHE A 5 -23.51 -26.82 9.73
CA PHE A 5 -22.82 -26.02 10.72
C PHE A 5 -21.32 -26.33 10.75
N MET A 6 -20.93 -27.61 10.72
CA MET A 6 -19.52 -28.04 10.63
C MET A 6 -18.87 -27.56 9.35
N SER A 7 -19.58 -27.59 8.22
CA SER A 7 -19.09 -27.08 6.94
C SER A 7 -18.85 -25.56 6.97
N LEU A 8 -19.74 -24.79 7.59
CA LEU A 8 -19.60 -23.36 7.78
C LEU A 8 -18.42 -23.01 8.70
N LEU A 9 -18.23 -23.78 9.77
CA LEU A 9 -17.08 -23.58 10.67
C LEU A 9 -15.75 -23.84 9.96
N THR A 10 -15.66 -24.91 9.19
CA THR A 10 -14.45 -25.24 8.42
C THR A 10 -14.15 -24.18 7.38
N MET A 11 -15.16 -23.74 6.64
CA MET A 11 -15.01 -22.63 5.68
C MET A 11 -14.53 -21.35 6.36
N SER A 12 -15.13 -20.98 7.49
CA SER A 12 -14.73 -19.78 8.23
C SER A 12 -13.30 -19.86 8.76
N ALA A 13 -12.86 -21.03 9.21
CA ALA A 13 -11.48 -21.25 9.65
C ALA A 13 -10.48 -21.11 8.49
N GLN A 14 -10.78 -21.69 7.33
CA GLN A 14 -9.93 -21.56 6.15
C GLN A 14 -9.85 -20.11 5.65
N LEU A 15 -10.98 -19.40 5.64
CA LEU A 15 -11.02 -17.97 5.30
C LEU A 15 -10.24 -17.12 6.30
N ALA A 16 -10.27 -17.45 7.59
CA ALA A 16 -9.49 -16.77 8.62
C ALA A 16 -7.97 -16.95 8.41
N GLU A 17 -7.52 -18.14 8.03
CA GLU A 17 -6.11 -18.36 7.66
C GLU A 17 -5.70 -17.53 6.44
N GLY A 18 -6.52 -17.50 5.40
CA GLY A 18 -6.30 -16.64 4.24
C GLY A 18 -6.33 -15.16 4.61
N PHE A 19 -7.18 -14.75 5.54
CA PHE A 19 -7.25 -13.39 6.06
C PHE A 19 -5.95 -12.97 6.76
N LEU A 20 -5.29 -13.84 7.51
CA LEU A 20 -4.00 -13.55 8.11
C LEU A 20 -2.95 -13.21 7.06
N ILE A 21 -2.91 -13.94 5.95
CA ILE A 21 -2.01 -13.64 4.83
C ILE A 21 -2.37 -12.32 4.16
N THR A 22 -3.66 -12.02 4.01
CA THR A 22 -4.14 -10.72 3.52
C THR A 22 -3.62 -9.58 4.41
N VAL A 23 -3.72 -9.72 5.73
CA VAL A 23 -3.21 -8.74 6.70
C VAL A 23 -1.69 -8.62 6.63
N GLU A 24 -0.96 -9.72 6.48
CA GLU A 24 0.49 -9.69 6.28
C GLU A 24 0.90 -8.89 5.04
N ILE A 25 0.26 -9.13 3.90
CA ILE A 25 0.52 -8.38 2.67
C ILE A 25 0.25 -6.89 2.91
N PHE A 26 -0.87 -6.55 3.52
CA PHE A 26 -1.26 -5.19 3.84
C PHE A 26 -0.23 -4.49 4.74
N VAL A 27 0.11 -5.10 5.87
CA VAL A 27 1.04 -4.51 6.85
C VAL A 27 2.45 -4.38 6.28
N LEU A 28 2.98 -5.42 5.63
CA LEU A 28 4.32 -5.38 5.06
C LEU A 28 4.41 -4.37 3.90
N THR A 29 3.37 -4.26 3.09
CA THR A 29 3.33 -3.25 2.03
C THR A 29 3.41 -1.84 2.63
N LEU A 30 2.61 -1.49 3.62
CA LEU A 30 2.66 -0.18 4.27
C LEU A 30 3.99 0.07 4.96
N LEU A 31 4.49 -0.92 5.70
CA LEU A 31 5.73 -0.82 6.46
C LEU A 31 6.93 -0.44 5.57
N PHE A 32 7.01 -1.00 4.37
CA PHE A 32 8.12 -0.75 3.45
C PHE A 32 7.82 0.33 2.41
N SER A 33 6.57 0.48 1.95
CA SER A 33 6.23 1.45 0.92
C SER A 33 6.17 2.88 1.42
N LEU A 34 5.76 3.12 2.65
CA LEU A 34 5.73 4.46 3.23
C LEU A 34 7.14 5.08 3.33
N PRO A 35 8.16 4.38 3.90
CA PRO A 35 9.53 4.89 3.91
C PRO A 35 10.16 4.99 2.51
N LEU A 36 9.95 3.97 1.67
CA LEU A 36 10.48 3.97 0.30
C LEU A 36 9.88 5.11 -0.52
N GLY A 37 8.59 5.36 -0.37
CA GLY A 37 7.91 6.49 -0.99
C GLY A 37 8.53 7.83 -0.59
N LEU A 38 8.94 7.97 0.66
CA LEU A 38 9.61 9.18 1.14
C LEU A 38 10.99 9.37 0.48
N ILE A 39 11.78 8.30 0.36
CA ILE A 39 13.07 8.31 -0.34
C ILE A 39 12.88 8.72 -1.80
N VAL A 40 11.90 8.13 -2.48
CA VAL A 40 11.58 8.44 -3.88
C VAL A 40 11.09 9.88 -4.03
N ALA A 41 10.30 10.39 -3.09
CA ALA A 41 9.84 11.79 -3.10
C ALA A 41 11.03 12.76 -3.02
N PHE A 42 12.00 12.51 -2.14
CA PHE A 42 13.22 13.30 -2.08
C PHE A 42 14.04 13.19 -3.37
N GLY A 43 14.13 12.02 -3.96
CA GLY A 43 14.74 11.83 -5.27
C GLY A 43 14.04 12.66 -6.35
N ARG A 44 12.71 12.68 -6.34
CA ARG A 44 11.87 13.46 -7.28
C ARG A 44 12.06 14.98 -7.14
N MET A 45 12.34 15.45 -5.92
CA MET A 45 12.60 16.87 -5.61
C MET A 45 14.09 17.21 -5.60
N SER A 46 14.98 16.27 -5.92
CA SER A 46 16.43 16.46 -5.89
C SER A 46 16.89 17.55 -6.86
N GLY A 47 17.91 18.31 -6.48
CA GLY A 47 18.62 19.22 -7.36
C GLY A 47 19.42 18.51 -8.46
N CYS A 48 19.81 17.24 -8.24
CA CYS A 48 20.48 16.42 -9.25
C CYS A 48 19.50 16.01 -10.35
N LYS A 49 19.73 16.49 -11.58
CA LYS A 49 18.85 16.25 -12.73
C LYS A 49 18.65 14.76 -13.02
N VAL A 50 19.71 13.95 -12.89
CA VAL A 50 19.66 12.51 -13.17
C VAL A 50 18.74 11.80 -12.17
N ILE A 51 18.92 12.04 -10.87
CA ILE A 51 18.08 11.45 -9.82
C ILE A 51 16.63 11.85 -9.99
N ARG A 52 16.37 13.11 -10.27
CA ARG A 52 15.02 13.63 -10.48
C ARG A 52 14.33 12.97 -11.68
N ILE A 53 15.05 12.79 -12.80
CA ILE A 53 14.51 12.14 -14.00
C ILE A 53 14.22 10.67 -13.74
N ILE A 54 15.16 9.93 -13.14
CA ILE A 54 14.98 8.51 -12.81
C ILE A 54 13.75 8.32 -11.89
N SER A 55 13.65 9.12 -10.84
CA SER A 55 12.51 9.08 -9.93
C SER A 55 11.19 9.38 -10.65
N LYS A 56 11.18 10.37 -11.56
CA LYS A 56 10.01 10.71 -12.37
C LYS A 56 9.57 9.55 -13.27
N ILE A 57 10.52 8.90 -13.94
CA ILE A 57 10.26 7.77 -14.84
C ILE A 57 9.70 6.59 -14.03
N TYR A 58 10.33 6.25 -12.90
CA TYR A 58 9.85 5.19 -12.01
C TYR A 58 8.40 5.42 -11.57
N ILE A 59 8.09 6.60 -11.06
CA ILE A 59 6.74 6.96 -10.63
C ILE A 59 5.75 6.86 -11.78
N SER A 60 6.13 7.37 -12.96
CA SER A 60 5.29 7.33 -14.16
C SER A 60 4.95 5.89 -14.59
N ILE A 61 5.93 5.00 -14.58
CA ILE A 61 5.74 3.59 -14.95
C ILE A 61 4.86 2.89 -13.93
N MET A 62 5.15 3.04 -12.63
CA MET A 62 4.39 2.35 -11.59
C MET A 62 2.93 2.80 -11.51
N ARG A 63 2.66 4.08 -11.71
CA ARG A 63 1.30 4.63 -11.72
C ARG A 63 0.57 4.46 -13.05
N GLY A 64 1.30 4.23 -14.12
CA GLY A 64 0.77 4.08 -15.48
C GLY A 64 0.54 2.64 -15.93
N THR A 65 0.91 1.63 -15.11
CA THR A 65 0.75 0.22 -15.45
C THR A 65 -0.07 -0.52 -14.38
N PRO A 66 -0.79 -1.60 -14.75
CA PRO A 66 -1.58 -2.36 -13.78
C PRO A 66 -0.72 -3.08 -12.75
N LEU A 67 -1.14 -3.05 -11.49
CA LEU A 67 -0.48 -3.78 -10.40
C LEU A 67 -0.41 -5.29 -10.68
N MET A 68 -1.47 -5.86 -11.22
CA MET A 68 -1.52 -7.27 -11.60
C MET A 68 -0.39 -7.65 -12.57
N LEU A 69 -0.13 -6.81 -13.57
CA LEU A 69 0.97 -7.01 -14.51
C LEU A 69 2.33 -6.93 -13.81
N GLN A 70 2.48 -5.98 -12.91
CA GLN A 70 3.71 -5.80 -12.13
C GLN A 70 4.02 -7.01 -11.25
N ILE A 71 3.02 -7.61 -10.62
CA ILE A 71 3.17 -8.85 -9.83
C ILE A 71 3.71 -9.98 -10.70
N ILE A 72 3.13 -10.17 -11.87
CA ILE A 72 3.55 -11.22 -12.82
C ILE A 72 5.00 -10.99 -13.27
N VAL A 73 5.34 -9.76 -13.65
CA VAL A 73 6.69 -9.42 -14.10
C VAL A 73 7.71 -9.64 -12.98
N VAL A 74 7.46 -9.16 -11.78
CA VAL A 74 8.38 -9.33 -10.64
C VAL A 74 8.60 -10.80 -10.30
N TYR A 75 7.54 -11.60 -10.36
CA TYR A 75 7.65 -13.02 -10.06
C TYR A 75 8.42 -13.80 -11.12
N PHE A 76 8.16 -13.54 -12.41
CA PHE A 76 8.75 -14.29 -13.50
C PHE A 76 10.06 -13.74 -14.06
N ALA A 77 10.37 -12.44 -13.82
CA ALA A 77 11.58 -11.82 -14.35
C ALA A 77 12.88 -12.53 -13.95
N PRO A 78 13.09 -12.99 -12.70
CA PRO A 78 14.30 -13.74 -12.35
C PRO A 78 14.54 -14.94 -13.23
N PHE A 79 13.49 -15.70 -13.56
CA PHE A 79 13.58 -16.88 -14.39
C PHE A 79 13.79 -16.54 -15.88
N TYR A 80 12.94 -15.69 -16.45
CA TYR A 80 12.96 -15.43 -17.90
C TYR A 80 14.08 -14.49 -18.34
N VAL A 81 14.41 -13.49 -17.53
CA VAL A 81 15.42 -12.48 -17.88
C VAL A 81 16.81 -12.89 -17.43
N PHE A 82 16.94 -13.36 -16.17
CA PHE A 82 18.24 -13.64 -15.56
C PHE A 82 18.58 -15.14 -15.54
N ARG A 83 17.70 -16.00 -16.05
CA ARG A 83 17.89 -17.47 -16.07
C ARG A 83 18.12 -18.06 -14.68
N MET A 84 17.60 -17.41 -13.64
CA MET A 84 17.73 -17.86 -12.27
C MET A 84 16.62 -18.89 -11.95
N GLN A 85 16.98 -19.96 -11.26
CA GLN A 85 15.99 -20.86 -10.68
C GLN A 85 15.56 -20.29 -9.33
N VAL A 86 14.30 -19.88 -9.24
CA VAL A 86 13.69 -19.42 -8.00
C VAL A 86 12.77 -20.49 -7.45
N GLY A 87 12.96 -20.84 -6.19
CA GLY A 87 12.12 -21.80 -5.51
C GLY A 87 10.72 -21.24 -5.19
N THR A 88 9.83 -22.10 -4.72
CA THR A 88 8.46 -21.72 -4.30
C THR A 88 8.45 -20.68 -3.19
N GLY A 89 9.51 -20.61 -2.37
CA GLY A 89 9.66 -19.60 -1.31
C GLY A 89 9.80 -18.16 -1.81
N TYR A 90 10.10 -17.94 -3.09
CA TYR A 90 10.17 -16.60 -3.68
C TYR A 90 8.78 -16.01 -3.96
N ARG A 91 7.72 -16.79 -4.01
CA ARG A 91 6.38 -16.34 -4.40
C ARG A 91 5.84 -15.21 -3.49
N PHE A 92 5.87 -15.41 -2.19
CA PHE A 92 5.41 -14.40 -1.24
C PHE A 92 6.30 -13.14 -1.22
N PRO A 93 7.65 -13.23 -1.14
CA PRO A 93 8.52 -12.07 -1.30
C PRO A 93 8.31 -11.30 -2.60
N ALA A 94 8.04 -11.99 -3.71
CA ALA A 94 7.77 -11.35 -5.00
C ALA A 94 6.50 -10.49 -4.96
N VAL A 95 5.43 -10.99 -4.35
CA VAL A 95 4.20 -10.20 -4.14
C VAL A 95 4.50 -8.98 -3.29
N ILE A 96 5.16 -9.13 -2.16
CA ILE A 96 5.49 -8.00 -1.29
C ILE A 96 6.34 -6.98 -2.04
N LEU A 97 7.37 -7.41 -2.77
CA LEU A 97 8.21 -6.53 -3.57
C LEU A 97 7.38 -5.75 -4.61
N ALA A 98 6.51 -6.43 -5.35
CA ALA A 98 5.66 -5.78 -6.36
C ALA A 98 4.72 -4.74 -5.73
N PHE A 99 4.07 -5.08 -4.63
CA PHE A 99 3.20 -4.16 -3.89
C PHE A 99 3.97 -2.96 -3.35
N VAL A 100 5.13 -3.20 -2.75
CA VAL A 100 5.96 -2.13 -2.16
C VAL A 100 6.42 -1.13 -3.21
N ILE A 101 6.96 -1.59 -4.34
CA ILE A 101 7.43 -0.69 -5.40
C ILE A 101 6.28 0.04 -6.09
N ASN A 102 5.10 -0.57 -6.19
CA ASN A 102 3.92 0.09 -6.73
C ASN A 102 3.41 1.19 -5.78
N TYR A 103 3.14 0.84 -4.53
CA TYR A 103 2.59 1.80 -3.54
C TYR A 103 3.58 2.91 -3.17
N ALA A 104 4.89 2.62 -3.15
CA ALA A 104 5.91 3.63 -2.94
C ALA A 104 5.84 4.77 -3.97
N ALA A 105 5.52 4.46 -5.22
CA ALA A 105 5.35 5.48 -6.26
C ALA A 105 4.14 6.39 -5.99
N TYR A 106 3.02 5.84 -5.53
CA TYR A 106 1.84 6.62 -5.12
C TYR A 106 2.12 7.48 -3.90
N PHE A 107 2.74 6.92 -2.87
CA PHE A 107 3.10 7.69 -1.67
C PHE A 107 4.13 8.78 -1.97
N ALA A 108 5.08 8.52 -2.85
CA ALA A 108 6.06 9.52 -3.28
C ALA A 108 5.39 10.76 -3.88
N GLU A 109 4.40 10.60 -4.74
CA GLU A 109 3.65 11.72 -5.31
C GLU A 109 2.80 12.43 -4.26
N ILE A 110 2.19 11.70 -3.34
CA ILE A 110 1.44 12.30 -2.23
C ILE A 110 2.35 13.16 -1.36
N TYR A 111 3.51 12.67 -0.98
CA TYR A 111 4.47 13.42 -0.18
C TYR A 111 4.98 14.67 -0.92
N ARG A 112 5.36 14.51 -2.19
CA ARG A 112 5.82 15.63 -3.01
C ARG A 112 4.75 16.71 -3.10
N ALA A 113 3.52 16.35 -3.46
CA ALA A 113 2.41 17.29 -3.57
C ALA A 113 2.12 17.99 -2.24
N GLY A 114 2.20 17.26 -1.12
CA GLY A 114 2.02 17.83 0.21
C GLY A 114 3.08 18.87 0.55
N ILE A 115 4.34 18.59 0.29
CA ILE A 115 5.46 19.51 0.55
C ILE A 115 5.38 20.73 -0.37
N GLU A 116 5.17 20.53 -1.67
CA GLU A 116 5.08 21.63 -2.65
C GLU A 116 3.83 22.49 -2.48
N SER A 117 2.81 22.02 -1.78
CA SER A 117 1.59 22.77 -1.50
C SER A 117 1.76 23.86 -0.44
N ILE A 118 2.85 23.84 0.33
CA ILE A 118 3.10 24.83 1.36
C ILE A 118 3.54 26.14 0.69
N PRO A 119 2.88 27.27 0.98
CA PRO A 119 3.23 28.58 0.40
C PRO A 119 4.67 28.98 0.72
N VAL A 120 5.38 29.51 -0.28
CA VAL A 120 6.77 30.00 -0.13
C VAL A 120 6.88 31.05 0.98
N GLY A 121 5.87 31.89 1.15
CA GLY A 121 5.83 32.89 2.21
C GLY A 121 6.00 32.36 3.63
N GLN A 122 5.71 31.08 3.87
CA GLN A 122 5.97 30.46 5.18
C GLN A 122 7.46 30.21 5.42
N TYR A 123 8.20 29.88 4.38
CA TYR A 123 9.65 29.74 4.43
C TYR A 123 10.31 31.11 4.64
N GLU A 124 9.85 32.12 3.89
CA GLU A 124 10.35 33.51 3.98
C GLU A 124 10.07 34.09 5.38
N ALA A 125 8.87 33.92 5.91
CA ALA A 125 8.52 34.39 7.25
C ALA A 125 9.38 33.72 8.34
N ALA A 126 9.67 32.43 8.20
CA ALA A 126 10.55 31.72 9.12
C ALA A 126 11.98 32.24 9.07
N GLU A 127 12.49 32.54 7.87
CA GLU A 127 13.82 33.11 7.67
C GLU A 127 13.94 34.49 8.34
N VAL A 128 12.94 35.36 8.18
CA VAL A 128 12.88 36.66 8.84
C VAL A 128 12.89 36.52 10.37
N LEU A 129 12.27 35.48 10.91
CA LEU A 129 12.28 35.17 12.34
C LEU A 129 13.57 34.54 12.84
N GLY A 130 14.55 34.30 11.96
CA GLY A 130 15.85 33.74 12.31
C GLY A 130 15.88 32.22 12.44
N TYR A 131 14.86 31.51 11.94
CA TYR A 131 14.86 30.06 11.90
C TYR A 131 15.87 29.52 10.88
N SER A 132 16.63 28.50 11.26
CA SER A 132 17.43 27.76 10.28
C SER A 132 16.52 26.93 9.34
N LYS A 133 17.03 26.51 8.18
CA LYS A 133 16.28 25.68 7.23
C LYS A 133 15.74 24.41 7.87
N ALA A 134 16.53 23.75 8.73
CA ALA A 134 16.10 22.54 9.44
C ALA A 134 15.00 22.86 10.46
N GLN A 135 15.14 23.93 11.22
CA GLN A 135 14.12 24.36 12.17
C GLN A 135 12.82 24.74 11.46
N THR A 136 12.90 25.47 10.36
CA THR A 136 11.74 25.81 9.52
C THR A 136 11.02 24.56 9.06
N PHE A 137 11.76 23.59 8.50
CA PHE A 137 11.15 22.35 8.02
C PHE A 137 10.50 21.56 9.15
N VAL A 138 11.23 21.27 10.23
CA VAL A 138 10.73 20.40 11.29
C VAL A 138 9.61 21.05 12.11
N LYS A 139 9.74 22.35 12.43
CA LYS A 139 8.80 23.02 13.35
C LYS A 139 7.59 23.65 12.67
N ILE A 140 7.73 24.06 11.40
CA ILE A 140 6.70 24.84 10.70
C ILE A 140 6.11 24.06 9.53
N ILE A 141 6.95 23.51 8.67
CA ILE A 141 6.50 22.90 7.41
C ILE A 141 5.98 21.49 7.62
N LEU A 142 6.77 20.63 8.28
CA LEU A 142 6.43 19.21 8.46
C LEU A 142 5.08 18.97 9.13
N PRO A 143 4.68 19.67 10.21
CA PRO A 143 3.35 19.49 10.81
C PRO A 143 2.21 19.78 9.84
N GLN A 144 2.38 20.79 8.98
CA GLN A 144 1.40 21.13 7.95
C GLN A 144 1.36 20.10 6.82
N VAL A 145 2.54 19.60 6.40
CA VAL A 145 2.66 18.56 5.39
C VAL A 145 1.97 17.28 5.87
N VAL A 146 2.22 16.84 7.09
CA VAL A 146 1.58 15.64 7.67
C VAL A 146 0.06 15.75 7.58
N LYS A 147 -0.50 16.89 7.95
CA LYS A 147 -1.93 17.13 7.85
C LYS A 147 -2.46 17.04 6.42
N ARG A 148 -1.70 17.56 5.44
CA ARG A 148 -2.11 17.59 4.04
C ARG A 148 -1.97 16.24 3.33
N VAL A 149 -0.98 15.43 3.72
CA VAL A 149 -0.76 14.11 3.11
C VAL A 149 -1.63 13.02 3.70
N LEU A 150 -2.13 13.20 4.91
CA LEU A 150 -2.86 12.15 5.62
C LEU A 150 -4.16 11.71 4.92
N PRO A 151 -5.04 12.61 4.41
CA PRO A 151 -6.23 12.20 3.66
C PRO A 151 -5.91 11.38 2.40
N PRO A 152 -5.02 11.78 1.49
CA PRO A 152 -4.65 10.95 0.34
C PRO A 152 -3.95 9.64 0.75
N VAL A 153 -3.13 9.63 1.81
CA VAL A 153 -2.56 8.38 2.36
C VAL A 153 -3.67 7.45 2.86
N THR A 154 -4.69 7.99 3.49
CA THR A 154 -5.89 7.22 3.90
C THR A 154 -6.54 6.55 2.70
N ASN A 155 -6.77 7.28 1.62
CA ASN A 155 -7.39 6.74 0.41
C ASN A 155 -6.58 5.59 -0.20
N GLU A 156 -5.26 5.75 -0.29
CA GLU A 156 -4.38 4.68 -0.79
C GLU A 156 -4.35 3.48 0.16
N THR A 157 -4.36 3.70 1.46
CA THR A 157 -4.40 2.63 2.47
C THR A 157 -5.69 1.82 2.39
N ILE A 158 -6.83 2.47 2.19
CA ILE A 158 -8.12 1.81 1.98
C ILE A 158 -8.12 1.03 0.66
N THR A 159 -7.56 1.59 -0.39
CA THR A 159 -7.41 0.91 -1.68
C THR A 159 -6.53 -0.33 -1.55
N LEU A 160 -5.45 -0.26 -0.77
CA LEU A 160 -4.56 -1.39 -0.51
C LEU A 160 -5.29 -2.59 0.11
N VAL A 161 -6.25 -2.37 1.00
CA VAL A 161 -7.07 -3.46 1.57
C VAL A 161 -7.68 -4.32 0.46
N LYS A 162 -8.22 -3.69 -0.57
CA LYS A 162 -8.83 -4.39 -1.71
C LYS A 162 -7.79 -4.98 -2.65
N ASP A 163 -6.72 -4.26 -2.90
CA ASP A 163 -5.66 -4.66 -3.83
C ASP A 163 -4.90 -5.90 -3.38
N THR A 164 -4.87 -6.21 -2.08
CA THR A 164 -4.26 -7.47 -1.57
C THR A 164 -4.81 -8.71 -2.25
N SER A 165 -6.06 -8.67 -2.74
CA SER A 165 -6.68 -9.75 -3.50
C SER A 165 -5.95 -10.06 -4.81
N MET A 166 -5.22 -9.10 -5.38
CA MET A 166 -4.47 -9.31 -6.63
C MET A 166 -3.32 -10.29 -6.51
N ALA A 167 -2.94 -10.66 -5.28
CA ALA A 167 -1.97 -11.73 -5.03
C ALA A 167 -2.43 -13.11 -5.56
N PHE A 168 -3.74 -13.27 -5.87
CA PHE A 168 -4.26 -14.47 -6.55
C PHE A 168 -3.56 -14.74 -7.88
N THR A 169 -3.07 -13.71 -8.54
CA THR A 169 -2.44 -13.78 -9.87
C THR A 169 -1.28 -14.77 -9.92
N ILE A 170 -0.54 -14.91 -8.82
CA ILE A 170 0.53 -15.89 -8.68
C ILE A 170 0.20 -16.91 -7.58
N SER A 171 -1.07 -17.17 -7.36
CA SER A 171 -1.60 -18.22 -6.48
C SER A 171 -1.12 -18.11 -5.02
N ILE A 172 -1.04 -16.92 -4.50
CA ILE A 172 -0.87 -16.72 -3.05
C ILE A 172 -2.19 -17.09 -2.36
N ALA A 173 -2.12 -17.90 -1.32
CA ALA A 173 -3.28 -18.35 -0.55
C ALA A 173 -3.78 -17.28 0.44
N GLU A 174 -3.96 -16.05 -0.04
CA GLU A 174 -4.66 -15.00 0.70
C GLU A 174 -6.19 -15.24 0.65
N MET A 175 -6.96 -14.45 1.37
CA MET A 175 -8.39 -14.71 1.59
C MET A 175 -9.22 -14.85 0.31
N PHE A 176 -9.00 -14.01 -0.70
CA PHE A 176 -9.73 -14.09 -1.96
C PHE A 176 -9.43 -15.38 -2.72
N THR A 177 -8.15 -15.78 -2.77
CA THR A 177 -7.70 -17.04 -3.41
C THR A 177 -8.34 -18.23 -2.72
N VAL A 178 -8.32 -18.26 -1.39
CA VAL A 178 -8.95 -19.32 -0.59
C VAL A 178 -10.45 -19.40 -0.84
N ALA A 179 -11.14 -18.25 -0.78
CA ALA A 179 -12.58 -18.18 -1.05
C ALA A 179 -12.95 -18.66 -2.45
N LYS A 180 -12.16 -18.30 -3.45
CA LYS A 180 -12.33 -18.74 -4.84
C LYS A 180 -12.17 -20.26 -4.98
N GLN A 181 -11.16 -20.84 -4.31
CA GLN A 181 -10.92 -22.28 -4.33
C GLN A 181 -12.05 -23.06 -3.66
N ILE A 182 -12.51 -22.62 -2.49
CA ILE A 182 -13.62 -23.25 -1.78
C ILE A 182 -14.91 -23.13 -2.60
N GLY A 183 -15.19 -21.95 -3.15
CA GLY A 183 -16.38 -21.70 -3.97
C GLY A 183 -16.42 -22.59 -5.20
N ALA A 184 -15.29 -22.79 -5.88
CA ALA A 184 -15.17 -23.69 -7.02
C ALA A 184 -15.38 -25.14 -6.63
N ALA A 185 -14.78 -25.59 -5.52
CA ALA A 185 -14.92 -26.96 -5.02
C ALA A 185 -16.37 -27.30 -4.58
N GLN A 186 -17.05 -26.33 -3.98
CA GLN A 186 -18.44 -26.49 -3.49
C GLN A 186 -19.50 -26.07 -4.51
N THR A 187 -19.11 -25.53 -5.67
CA THR A 187 -20.02 -24.93 -6.65
C THR A 187 -20.95 -23.91 -5.98
N SER A 188 -20.40 -23.05 -5.14
CA SER A 188 -21.14 -22.10 -4.31
C SER A 188 -20.49 -20.72 -4.32
N VAL A 189 -21.33 -19.68 -4.29
CA VAL A 189 -20.88 -18.28 -4.14
C VAL A 189 -20.72 -17.87 -2.66
N LEU A 190 -21.18 -18.69 -1.74
CA LEU A 190 -21.17 -18.38 -0.30
C LEU A 190 -19.77 -18.06 0.24
N PRO A 191 -18.69 -18.78 -0.10
CA PRO A 191 -17.34 -18.43 0.34
C PRO A 191 -16.88 -17.04 -0.15
N LEU A 192 -17.26 -16.63 -1.36
CA LEU A 192 -16.95 -15.31 -1.89
C LEU A 192 -17.70 -14.20 -1.15
N LEU A 193 -18.98 -14.43 -0.82
CA LEU A 193 -19.76 -13.48 0.00
C LEU A 193 -19.18 -13.37 1.42
N ALA A 194 -18.80 -14.50 2.03
CA ALA A 194 -18.14 -14.51 3.32
C ALA A 194 -16.80 -13.74 3.32
N ALA A 195 -15.98 -13.96 2.31
CA ALA A 195 -14.74 -13.19 2.11
C ALA A 195 -15.04 -11.69 1.95
N GLY A 196 -16.08 -11.32 1.22
CA GLY A 196 -16.55 -9.95 1.08
C GLY A 196 -16.86 -9.30 2.42
N VAL A 197 -17.49 -10.02 3.34
CA VAL A 197 -17.76 -9.55 4.70
C VAL A 197 -16.47 -9.31 5.48
N PHE A 198 -15.50 -10.22 5.42
CA PHE A 198 -14.17 -10.04 6.03
C PHE A 198 -13.45 -8.80 5.48
N TYR A 199 -13.42 -8.62 4.17
CA TYR A 199 -12.83 -7.44 3.54
C TYR A 199 -13.52 -6.16 3.98
N TYR A 200 -14.84 -6.16 4.04
CA TYR A 200 -15.63 -5.00 4.47
C TYR A 200 -15.32 -4.61 5.92
N ILE A 201 -15.29 -5.59 6.84
CA ILE A 201 -14.96 -5.35 8.24
C ILE A 201 -13.52 -4.84 8.37
N PHE A 202 -12.57 -5.46 7.69
CA PHE A 202 -11.18 -5.01 7.69
C PHE A 202 -11.05 -3.59 7.14
N ASN A 203 -11.75 -3.28 6.06
CA ASN A 203 -11.79 -1.94 5.49
C ASN A 203 -12.36 -0.91 6.48
N LEU A 204 -13.43 -1.26 7.20
CA LEU A 204 -14.01 -0.40 8.24
C LEU A 204 -13.02 -0.14 9.38
N VAL A 205 -12.30 -1.16 9.83
CA VAL A 205 -11.27 -1.02 10.88
C VAL A 205 -10.17 -0.09 10.43
N VAL A 206 -9.64 -0.30 9.22
CA VAL A 206 -8.59 0.55 8.64
C VAL A 206 -9.08 1.98 8.46
N ALA A 207 -10.26 2.18 7.88
CA ALA A 207 -10.84 3.52 7.66
C ALA A 207 -11.08 4.24 8.99
N SER A 208 -11.57 3.55 10.01
CA SER A 208 -11.80 4.12 11.34
C SER A 208 -10.48 4.53 12.02
N PHE A 209 -9.44 3.70 11.90
CA PHE A 209 -8.12 4.01 12.41
C PHE A 209 -7.52 5.25 11.72
N MET A 210 -7.63 5.32 10.40
CA MET A 210 -7.13 6.46 9.62
C MET A 210 -7.91 7.74 9.94
N GLU A 211 -9.23 7.66 10.10
CA GLU A 211 -10.05 8.79 10.55
C GLU A 211 -9.64 9.28 11.94
N TYR A 212 -9.33 8.37 12.84
CA TYR A 212 -8.80 8.73 14.16
C TYR A 212 -7.48 9.51 14.04
N LEU A 213 -6.56 9.07 13.18
CA LEU A 213 -5.30 9.79 12.93
C LEU A 213 -5.54 11.17 12.32
N GLU A 214 -6.45 11.28 11.37
CA GLU A 214 -6.83 12.57 10.76
C GLU A 214 -7.40 13.54 11.79
N LYS A 215 -8.30 13.08 12.66
CA LYS A 215 -8.85 13.91 13.76
C LYS A 215 -7.78 14.37 14.73
N LYS A 216 -6.82 13.51 15.06
CA LYS A 216 -5.71 13.85 15.94
C LYS A 216 -4.79 14.92 15.36
N THR A 217 -4.66 14.98 14.02
CA THR A 217 -3.86 15.97 13.31
C THR A 217 -4.64 17.23 12.91
N SER A 218 -5.98 17.26 13.10
CA SER A 218 -6.84 18.39 12.76
C SER A 218 -6.66 19.62 13.66
N TYR A 219 -5.85 19.52 14.66
CA TYR A 219 -5.49 20.52 15.67
C TYR A 219 -4.88 21.81 15.09
N TYR A 220 -4.24 21.75 13.92
CA TYR A 220 -3.80 22.93 13.18
C TYR A 220 -4.88 23.33 12.16
N ARG A 221 -5.70 24.30 12.50
CA ARG A 221 -6.58 25.00 11.54
C ARG A 221 -5.89 26.19 10.94
#